data_0323de9f0df0d191c23a8d7049220543
#
_entry.id   0323de9f0df0d191c23a8d7049220543
#
_cell.length_a   1.000
_cell.length_b   1.000
_cell.length_c   1.000
_cell.angle_alpha   90.00
_cell.angle_beta   90.00
_cell.angle_gamma   90.00
#
_symmetry.space_group_name_H-M   'P 1'
#
loop_
_entity.id
_entity.type
_entity.pdbx_description
1 polymer ?
#
loop_
_entity_poly.entity_id
_entity_poly.type
_entity_poly.pdbx_seq_one_letter_code
_entity_poly.pdbx_strand_id
1 'polypeptide(L)'
;MTEDFKQAQINMTDAAATILSSKSKTLTCKYKKAGQLKVQRDLSHNRTKKYIIQEGKPVAFMIDLGVMGQDGKIIRTRYDKFRQINRFLEYIEDILPKLDKERELTIIDFGCGKSYLTFAMYYYLKELKGYNIRIIGLDLKADVIEHCNELRTRYGYDKLDFYVGDIATYKDVDKVDMVVTLHACDTATDY
;
A
#
# COMPACT_ATOMS: atom_id res chain seq x y z
N MET A 1 -24.12 -11.84 -33.35
CA MET A 1 -23.97 -12.62 -32.10
C MET A 1 -23.60 -14.09 -32.30
N THR A 2 -24.06 -14.72 -33.36
CA THR A 2 -23.87 -16.18 -33.53
C THR A 2 -22.55 -16.61 -34.10
N GLU A 3 -21.73 -15.72 -34.64
CA GLU A 3 -20.43 -16.04 -35.24
C GLU A 3 -19.26 -15.80 -34.27
N ASP A 4 -19.33 -14.69 -33.51
CA ASP A 4 -18.21 -14.27 -32.66
C ASP A 4 -18.44 -14.52 -31.16
N PHE A 5 -19.67 -14.59 -30.69
CA PHE A 5 -20.00 -14.70 -29.27
C PHE A 5 -20.95 -15.86 -28.98
N LYS A 6 -20.58 -16.68 -27.99
CA LYS A 6 -21.40 -17.81 -27.52
C LYS A 6 -22.33 -17.44 -26.37
N GLN A 7 -22.08 -16.31 -25.72
CA GLN A 7 -22.85 -15.83 -24.57
C GLN A 7 -22.92 -14.31 -24.57
N ALA A 8 -24.09 -13.76 -24.20
CA ALA A 8 -24.24 -12.36 -23.87
C ALA A 8 -25.02 -12.23 -22.55
N GLN A 9 -24.64 -11.27 -21.72
CA GLN A 9 -25.36 -10.94 -20.50
C GLN A 9 -25.85 -9.49 -20.58
N ILE A 10 -27.13 -9.29 -20.32
CA ILE A 10 -27.81 -7.99 -20.32
C ILE A 10 -28.25 -7.73 -18.88
N ASN A 11 -27.71 -6.67 -18.26
CA ASN A 11 -28.12 -6.23 -16.94
C ASN A 11 -29.07 -5.02 -17.11
N MET A 12 -30.28 -5.13 -16.60
CA MET A 12 -31.29 -4.09 -16.57
C MET A 12 -31.46 -3.59 -15.12
N THR A 13 -32.18 -2.54 -14.93
CA THR A 13 -32.42 -1.96 -13.59
C THR A 13 -33.21 -2.91 -12.67
N ASP A 14 -34.05 -3.75 -13.23
CA ASP A 14 -35.00 -4.64 -12.53
C ASP A 14 -34.83 -6.12 -12.88
N ALA A 15 -33.91 -6.45 -13.77
CA ALA A 15 -33.72 -7.82 -14.25
C ALA A 15 -32.31 -8.06 -14.84
N ALA A 16 -31.98 -9.32 -15.03
CA ALA A 16 -30.84 -9.75 -15.81
C ALA A 16 -31.26 -10.82 -16.81
N ALA A 17 -30.78 -10.71 -18.04
CA ALA A 17 -30.98 -11.73 -19.07
C ALA A 17 -29.63 -12.30 -19.52
N THR A 18 -29.56 -13.62 -19.63
CA THR A 18 -28.39 -14.30 -20.19
C THR A 18 -28.81 -15.00 -21.48
N ILE A 19 -28.19 -14.68 -22.60
CA ILE A 19 -28.43 -15.27 -23.89
C ILE A 19 -27.28 -16.23 -24.18
N LEU A 20 -27.56 -17.48 -24.46
CA LEU A 20 -26.61 -18.53 -24.82
C LEU A 20 -26.85 -18.97 -26.25
N SER A 21 -25.81 -19.11 -27.04
CA SER A 21 -25.85 -19.70 -28.39
C SER A 21 -25.28 -21.12 -28.34
N SER A 22 -26.05 -22.10 -28.80
CA SER A 22 -25.61 -23.49 -28.94
C SER A 22 -24.73 -23.67 -30.18
N LYS A 23 -24.10 -24.84 -30.31
CA LYS A 23 -23.36 -25.20 -31.52
C LYS A 23 -24.24 -25.26 -32.76
N SER A 24 -25.54 -25.56 -32.60
CA SER A 24 -26.55 -25.55 -33.64
C SER A 24 -27.13 -24.18 -33.95
N LYS A 25 -26.54 -23.11 -33.46
CA LYS A 25 -26.99 -21.71 -33.61
C LYS A 25 -28.35 -21.39 -32.94
N THR A 26 -28.88 -22.29 -32.09
CA THR A 26 -30.09 -22.06 -31.35
C THR A 26 -29.80 -21.12 -30.18
N LEU A 27 -30.62 -20.06 -30.04
CA LEU A 27 -30.48 -19.09 -28.96
C LEU A 27 -31.39 -19.46 -27.81
N THR A 28 -30.85 -19.55 -26.61
CA THR A 28 -31.59 -19.73 -25.37
C THR A 28 -31.44 -18.47 -24.52
N CYS A 29 -32.55 -17.88 -24.13
CA CYS A 29 -32.60 -16.72 -23.24
C CYS A 29 -33.07 -17.15 -21.84
N LYS A 30 -32.24 -16.93 -20.84
CA LYS A 30 -32.60 -17.10 -19.43
C LYS A 30 -32.80 -15.72 -18.82
N TYR A 31 -34.02 -15.52 -18.31
CA TYR A 31 -34.42 -14.27 -17.66
C TYR A 31 -34.53 -14.47 -16.14
N LYS A 32 -33.91 -13.57 -15.36
CA LYS A 32 -34.04 -13.58 -13.90
C LYS A 32 -34.41 -12.19 -13.44
N LYS A 33 -35.58 -12.06 -12.81
CA LYS A 33 -35.95 -10.83 -12.11
C LYS A 33 -34.92 -10.57 -11.02
N ALA A 34 -34.34 -9.40 -10.99
CA ALA A 34 -33.49 -8.98 -9.88
C ALA A 34 -34.40 -8.84 -8.65
N GLY A 35 -34.24 -9.74 -7.68
CA GLY A 35 -34.69 -9.42 -6.32
C GLY A 35 -33.94 -8.13 -5.94
N GLN A 36 -34.61 -7.19 -5.27
CA GLN A 36 -34.15 -5.83 -4.95
C GLN A 36 -32.63 -5.70 -4.89
N LEU A 37 -32.01 -5.25 -5.97
CA LEU A 37 -30.60 -4.90 -5.99
C LEU A 37 -30.46 -3.62 -5.17
N LYS A 38 -30.21 -3.77 -3.87
CA LYS A 38 -29.94 -2.68 -2.91
C LYS A 38 -28.57 -2.02 -3.11
N VAL A 39 -27.95 -2.15 -4.27
CA VAL A 39 -26.69 -1.49 -4.55
C VAL A 39 -26.89 -0.59 -5.76
N GLN A 40 -27.22 0.66 -5.51
CA GLN A 40 -26.90 1.73 -6.44
C GLN A 40 -25.37 1.70 -6.60
N ARG A 41 -24.88 1.04 -7.64
CA ARG A 41 -23.49 1.20 -8.04
C ARG A 41 -23.36 2.64 -8.53
N ASP A 42 -22.58 3.43 -7.80
CA ASP A 42 -22.17 4.73 -8.28
C ASP A 42 -21.42 4.51 -9.60
N LEU A 43 -22.08 4.87 -10.71
CA LEU A 43 -21.54 4.76 -12.07
C LEU A 43 -20.78 6.03 -12.47
N SER A 44 -20.54 6.95 -11.54
CA SER A 44 -19.73 8.13 -11.81
C SER A 44 -18.31 7.70 -12.20
N HIS A 45 -17.88 8.11 -13.39
CA HIS A 45 -16.51 7.87 -13.87
C HIS A 45 -15.44 8.67 -13.11
N ASN A 46 -15.85 9.60 -12.24
CA ASN A 46 -14.97 10.42 -11.40
C ASN A 46 -14.78 9.81 -10.01
N ARG A 47 -14.32 8.56 -9.92
CA ARG A 47 -13.83 8.02 -8.67
C ARG A 47 -12.54 8.75 -8.29
N THR A 48 -12.65 9.74 -7.42
CA THR A 48 -11.48 10.31 -6.75
C THR A 48 -10.88 9.23 -5.86
N LYS A 49 -9.65 8.80 -6.16
CA LYS A 49 -8.94 7.83 -5.33
C LYS A 49 -8.70 8.46 -3.95
N LYS A 50 -9.20 7.81 -2.90
CA LYS A 50 -8.90 8.21 -1.52
C LYS A 50 -7.52 7.69 -1.16
N TYR A 51 -6.56 8.58 -1.05
CA TYR A 51 -5.22 8.26 -0.60
C TYR A 51 -5.15 8.21 0.93
N ILE A 52 -4.29 7.35 1.47
CA ILE A 52 -4.03 7.25 2.92
C ILE A 52 -3.36 8.53 3.43
N ILE A 53 -2.28 8.95 2.77
CA ILE A 53 -1.71 10.29 2.98
C ILE A 53 -2.45 11.22 2.02
N GLN A 54 -3.15 12.18 2.58
CA GLN A 54 -4.00 13.11 1.82
C GLN A 54 -3.24 14.38 1.46
N GLU A 55 -3.58 14.96 0.33
CA GLU A 55 -3.17 16.32 -0.01
C GLU A 55 -3.83 17.34 0.94
N GLY A 56 -3.14 18.44 1.21
CA GLY A 56 -3.61 19.52 2.08
C GLY A 56 -3.22 19.36 3.56
N LYS A 57 -2.61 18.24 3.94
CA LYS A 57 -2.03 18.03 5.29
C LYS A 57 -0.52 17.89 5.16
N PRO A 58 0.29 18.86 5.63
CA PRO A 58 1.74 18.77 5.57
C PRO A 58 2.27 17.56 6.35
N VAL A 59 3.15 16.79 5.73
CA VAL A 59 3.81 15.63 6.35
C VAL A 59 5.31 15.81 6.19
N ALA A 60 6.04 15.89 7.30
CA ALA A 60 7.44 16.30 7.33
C ALA A 60 8.35 15.49 6.39
N PHE A 61 8.30 14.16 6.46
CA PHE A 61 9.12 13.32 5.58
C PHE A 61 8.77 13.47 4.09
N MET A 62 7.51 13.76 3.75
CA MET A 62 7.08 14.00 2.37
C MET A 62 7.61 15.34 1.82
N ILE A 63 7.74 16.32 2.71
CA ILE A 63 8.29 17.65 2.38
C ILE A 63 9.78 17.53 2.12
N ASP A 64 10.52 16.88 3.03
CA ASP A 64 11.97 16.67 2.89
C ASP A 64 12.33 15.82 1.66
N LEU A 65 11.46 14.89 1.27
CA LEU A 65 11.57 14.13 0.02
C LEU A 65 11.29 14.97 -1.24
N GLY A 66 10.81 16.19 -1.08
CA GLY A 66 10.39 17.04 -2.20
C GLY A 66 9.17 16.48 -2.94
N VAL A 67 8.33 15.68 -2.28
CA VAL A 67 7.07 15.14 -2.82
C VAL A 67 5.90 16.06 -2.50
N MET A 68 5.98 16.76 -1.37
CA MET A 68 4.94 17.64 -0.86
C MET A 68 5.53 19.03 -0.56
N GLY A 69 4.77 20.07 -0.81
CA GLY A 69 5.10 21.44 -0.41
C GLY A 69 4.77 21.70 1.06
N GLN A 70 5.26 22.82 1.60
CA GLN A 70 4.96 23.25 2.98
C GLN A 70 3.46 23.52 3.21
N ASP A 71 2.71 23.79 2.15
CA ASP A 71 1.26 23.97 2.15
C ASP A 71 0.48 22.64 2.09
N GLY A 72 1.18 21.49 2.08
CA GLY A 72 0.59 20.18 1.98
C GLY A 72 0.19 19.77 0.57
N LYS A 73 0.43 20.59 -0.45
CA LYS A 73 0.14 20.24 -1.85
C LYS A 73 1.20 19.32 -2.43
N ILE A 74 0.76 18.38 -3.28
CA ILE A 74 1.67 17.47 -3.95
C ILE A 74 2.38 18.16 -5.12
N ILE A 75 3.71 18.03 -5.15
CA ILE A 75 4.53 18.57 -6.24
C ILE A 75 4.27 17.75 -7.49
N ARG A 76 3.75 18.40 -8.54
CA ARG A 76 3.26 17.76 -9.75
C ARG A 76 4.26 16.79 -10.40
N THR A 77 5.53 17.16 -10.45
CA THR A 77 6.62 16.32 -11.00
C THR A 77 6.95 15.10 -10.13
N ARG A 78 6.44 15.06 -8.90
CA ARG A 78 6.66 13.97 -7.92
C ARG A 78 5.38 13.18 -7.63
N TYR A 79 4.33 13.39 -8.40
CA TYR A 79 3.05 12.73 -8.18
C TYR A 79 3.13 11.20 -8.28
N ASP A 80 4.03 10.67 -9.12
CA ASP A 80 4.26 9.21 -9.19
C ASP A 80 4.85 8.67 -7.89
N LYS A 81 5.76 9.42 -7.25
CA LYS A 81 6.31 9.05 -5.93
C LYS A 81 5.25 9.07 -4.84
N PHE A 82 4.40 10.09 -4.85
CA PHE A 82 3.23 10.16 -3.97
C PHE A 82 2.32 8.95 -4.13
N ARG A 83 2.00 8.55 -5.37
CA ARG A 83 1.19 7.36 -5.64
C ARG A 83 1.87 6.07 -5.18
N GLN A 84 3.18 5.94 -5.38
CA GLN A 84 3.97 4.80 -4.94
C GLN A 84 3.90 4.64 -3.41
N ILE A 85 4.11 5.72 -2.67
CA ILE A 85 4.03 5.71 -1.19
C ILE A 85 2.62 5.27 -0.74
N ASN A 86 1.58 5.89 -1.29
CA ASN A 86 0.21 5.51 -0.93
C ASN A 86 -0.13 4.07 -1.29
N ARG A 87 0.36 3.57 -2.43
CA ARG A 87 0.15 2.17 -2.82
C ARG A 87 0.84 1.20 -1.85
N PHE A 88 2.04 1.52 -1.41
CA PHE A 88 2.73 0.76 -0.37
C PHE A 88 1.92 0.73 0.93
N LEU A 89 1.40 1.88 1.36
CA LEU A 89 0.57 1.96 2.57
C LEU A 89 -0.75 1.18 2.44
N GLU A 90 -1.34 1.07 1.24
CA GLU A 90 -2.49 0.21 0.99
C GLU A 90 -2.15 -1.27 1.27
N TYR A 91 -0.96 -1.75 0.87
CA TYR A 91 -0.51 -3.12 1.21
C TYR A 91 -0.32 -3.30 2.72
N ILE A 92 0.24 -2.30 3.41
CA ILE A 92 0.33 -2.33 4.87
C ILE A 92 -1.07 -2.37 5.50
N GLU A 93 -2.03 -1.60 4.98
CA GLU A 93 -3.41 -1.59 5.47
C GLU A 93 -4.08 -2.97 5.34
N ASP A 94 -3.83 -3.70 4.26
CA ASP A 94 -4.41 -5.03 4.01
C ASP A 94 -3.94 -6.08 5.04
N ILE A 95 -2.76 -5.90 5.64
CA ILE A 95 -2.22 -6.82 6.65
C ILE A 95 -2.54 -6.42 8.09
N LEU A 96 -3.01 -5.18 8.35
CA LEU A 96 -3.33 -4.70 9.70
C LEU A 96 -4.23 -5.65 10.51
N PRO A 97 -5.26 -6.30 9.94
CA PRO A 97 -6.11 -7.24 10.70
C PRO A 97 -5.36 -8.47 11.26
N LYS A 98 -4.15 -8.74 10.76
CA LYS A 98 -3.29 -9.85 11.21
C LYS A 98 -2.29 -9.43 12.28
N LEU A 99 -2.14 -8.11 12.51
CA LEU A 99 -1.20 -7.55 13.47
C LEU A 99 -1.87 -7.34 14.83
N ASP A 100 -1.19 -7.76 15.88
CA ASP A 100 -1.65 -7.59 17.26
C ASP A 100 -1.42 -6.12 17.70
N LYS A 101 -2.50 -5.42 18.02
CA LYS A 101 -2.45 -4.01 18.43
C LYS A 101 -2.14 -3.81 19.91
N GLU A 102 -2.28 -4.86 20.72
CA GLU A 102 -2.18 -4.78 22.18
C GLU A 102 -0.73 -4.84 22.70
N ARG A 103 0.23 -5.16 21.82
CA ARG A 103 1.66 -5.26 22.16
C ARG A 103 2.53 -4.47 21.19
N GLU A 104 3.80 -4.27 21.56
CA GLU A 104 4.78 -3.72 20.64
C GLU A 104 5.07 -4.72 19.49
N LEU A 105 5.04 -4.22 18.26
CA LEU A 105 5.37 -4.98 17.05
C LEU A 105 6.76 -4.58 16.57
N THR A 106 7.60 -5.57 16.31
CA THR A 106 8.92 -5.35 15.71
C THR A 106 8.86 -5.58 14.21
N ILE A 107 9.27 -4.57 13.45
CA ILE A 107 9.27 -4.57 11.99
C ILE A 107 10.69 -4.32 11.50
N ILE A 108 11.14 -5.11 10.52
CA ILE A 108 12.45 -4.93 9.90
C ILE A 108 12.27 -4.61 8.42
N ASP A 109 12.96 -3.57 7.95
CA ASP A 109 13.02 -3.18 6.54
C ASP A 109 14.46 -3.36 6.03
N PHE A 110 14.65 -4.39 5.20
CA PHE A 110 15.95 -4.72 4.62
C PHE A 110 16.16 -4.03 3.29
N GLY A 111 17.36 -3.47 3.11
CA GLY A 111 17.68 -2.67 1.93
C GLY A 111 16.86 -1.40 1.89
N CYS A 112 16.69 -0.77 3.05
CA CYS A 112 15.79 0.38 3.21
C CYS A 112 16.21 1.60 2.35
N GLY A 113 17.48 1.67 1.90
CA GLY A 113 18.00 2.75 1.06
C GLY A 113 17.73 4.13 1.67
N LYS A 114 17.16 5.05 0.89
CA LYS A 114 16.75 6.39 1.39
C LYS A 114 15.53 6.37 2.31
N SER A 115 15.03 5.21 2.67
CA SER A 115 14.03 4.91 3.71
C SER A 115 12.71 5.67 3.64
N TYR A 116 12.35 6.27 2.49
CA TYR A 116 11.09 7.02 2.39
C TYR A 116 9.85 6.15 2.62
N LEU A 117 9.91 4.86 2.29
CA LEU A 117 8.81 3.91 2.57
C LEU A 117 8.81 3.48 4.03
N THR A 118 9.99 3.36 4.66
CA THR A 118 10.15 3.10 6.09
C THR A 118 9.58 4.26 6.92
N PHE A 119 9.87 5.52 6.54
CA PHE A 119 9.27 6.70 7.17
C PHE A 119 7.75 6.74 6.97
N ALA A 120 7.27 6.41 5.77
CA ALA A 120 5.83 6.34 5.48
C ALA A 120 5.13 5.28 6.33
N MET A 121 5.74 4.10 6.49
CA MET A 121 5.23 3.01 7.31
C MET A 121 5.17 3.41 8.79
N TYR A 122 6.23 4.03 9.32
CA TYR A 122 6.23 4.54 10.70
C TYR A 122 5.12 5.56 10.91
N TYR A 123 5.03 6.58 10.05
CA TYR A 123 3.99 7.60 10.12
C TYR A 123 2.59 6.97 10.09
N TYR A 124 2.35 6.05 9.19
CA TYR A 124 1.06 5.38 9.06
C TYR A 124 0.70 4.55 10.27
N LEU A 125 1.57 3.64 10.68
CA LEU A 125 1.31 2.72 11.78
C LEU A 125 1.25 3.44 13.13
N LYS A 126 2.22 4.32 13.41
CA LYS A 126 2.32 5.02 14.70
C LYS A 126 1.37 6.21 14.78
N GLU A 127 1.49 7.17 13.82
CA GLU A 127 0.80 8.45 13.92
C GLU A 127 -0.67 8.35 13.48
N LEU A 128 -0.97 7.61 12.41
CA LEU A 128 -2.34 7.53 11.90
C LEU A 128 -3.16 6.41 12.51
N LYS A 129 -2.56 5.25 12.80
CA LYS A 129 -3.26 4.05 13.29
C LYS A 129 -3.06 3.78 14.79
N GLY A 130 -2.07 4.42 15.43
CA GLY A 130 -1.81 4.31 16.87
C GLY A 130 -1.29 2.93 17.31
N TYR A 131 -0.58 2.21 16.44
CA TYR A 131 0.09 0.97 16.81
C TYR A 131 1.32 1.26 17.68
N ASN A 132 1.58 0.38 18.65
CA ASN A 132 2.87 0.37 19.33
C ASN A 132 3.86 -0.43 18.48
N ILE A 133 4.83 0.27 17.87
CA ILE A 133 5.75 -0.30 16.90
C ILE A 133 7.19 0.09 17.22
N ARG A 134 8.12 -0.80 16.88
CA ARG A 134 9.54 -0.54 16.69
C ARG A 134 9.91 -0.95 15.27
N ILE A 135 10.48 -0.03 14.50
CA ILE A 135 10.93 -0.29 13.13
C ILE A 135 12.46 -0.18 13.08
N ILE A 136 13.07 -1.15 12.40
CA ILE A 136 14.50 -1.24 12.20
C ILE A 136 14.77 -1.25 10.70
N GLY A 137 15.44 -0.23 10.18
CA GLY A 137 15.90 -0.15 8.80
C GLY A 137 17.36 -0.62 8.70
N LEU A 138 17.65 -1.49 7.76
CA LEU A 138 18.99 -1.99 7.49
C LEU A 138 19.40 -1.67 6.05
N ASP A 139 20.62 -1.16 5.88
CA ASP A 139 21.27 -0.95 4.59
C ASP A 139 22.78 -1.09 4.73
N LEU A 140 23.46 -1.39 3.62
CA LEU A 140 24.94 -1.54 3.62
C LEU A 140 25.66 -0.19 3.54
N LYS A 141 24.99 0.89 3.16
CA LYS A 141 25.57 2.21 2.92
C LYS A 141 25.53 3.06 4.19
N ALA A 142 26.70 3.25 4.81
CA ALA A 142 26.82 3.99 6.06
C ALA A 142 26.35 5.45 5.96
N ASP A 143 26.65 6.14 4.87
CA ASP A 143 26.24 7.52 4.60
C ASP A 143 24.72 7.66 4.51
N VAL A 144 24.05 6.68 3.92
CA VAL A 144 22.59 6.64 3.83
C VAL A 144 21.97 6.43 5.20
N ILE A 145 22.53 5.51 5.99
CA ILE A 145 22.06 5.21 7.35
C ILE A 145 22.21 6.41 8.28
N GLU A 146 23.37 7.09 8.23
CA GLU A 146 23.61 8.30 9.01
C GLU A 146 22.53 9.36 8.70
N HIS A 147 22.31 9.65 7.42
CA HIS A 147 21.27 10.58 6.98
C HIS A 147 19.86 10.17 7.44
N CYS A 148 19.52 8.89 7.36
CA CYS A 148 18.22 8.40 7.84
C CYS A 148 18.06 8.60 9.36
N ASN A 149 19.11 8.40 10.16
CA ASN A 149 19.08 8.63 11.60
C ASN A 149 18.97 10.12 11.95
N GLU A 150 19.56 11.02 11.16
CA GLU A 150 19.33 12.47 11.29
C GLU A 150 17.85 12.83 11.04
N LEU A 151 17.27 12.30 9.96
CA LEU A 151 15.88 12.55 9.59
C LEU A 151 14.91 12.02 10.65
N ARG A 152 15.11 10.78 11.15
CA ARG A 152 14.25 10.24 12.19
C ARG A 152 14.23 11.09 13.45
N THR A 153 15.41 11.62 13.84
CA THR A 153 15.54 12.52 15.00
C THR A 153 14.78 13.82 14.77
N ARG A 154 14.91 14.40 13.57
CA ARG A 154 14.19 15.62 13.18
C ARG A 154 12.67 15.45 13.21
N TYR A 155 12.18 14.24 12.84
CA TYR A 155 10.73 13.96 12.84
C TYR A 155 10.19 13.52 14.20
N GLY A 156 11.08 13.27 15.19
CA GLY A 156 10.69 12.74 16.50
C GLY A 156 10.22 11.29 16.45
N TYR A 157 10.78 10.47 15.54
CA TYR A 157 10.40 9.06 15.38
C TYR A 157 11.23 8.17 16.31
N ASP A 158 10.90 8.16 17.60
CA ASP A 158 11.70 7.56 18.66
C ASP A 158 11.86 6.03 18.56
N LYS A 159 10.92 5.36 17.92
CA LYS A 159 10.90 3.89 17.74
C LYS A 159 11.28 3.46 16.31
N LEU A 160 12.01 4.31 15.60
CA LEU A 160 12.55 4.04 14.28
C LEU A 160 14.08 4.16 14.34
N ASP A 161 14.79 3.08 14.12
CA ASP A 161 16.25 3.03 14.16
C ASP A 161 16.81 2.53 12.83
N PHE A 162 17.96 3.04 12.42
CA PHE A 162 18.65 2.61 11.22
C PHE A 162 20.08 2.14 11.54
N TYR A 163 20.45 0.97 11.01
CA TYR A 163 21.77 0.38 11.24
C TYR A 163 22.41 -0.05 9.92
N VAL A 164 23.75 0.07 9.87
CA VAL A 164 24.55 -0.52 8.79
C VAL A 164 24.62 -2.01 9.05
N GLY A 165 24.10 -2.80 8.13
CA GLY A 165 24.10 -4.25 8.29
C GLY A 165 23.34 -4.98 7.21
N ASP A 166 23.53 -6.28 7.21
CA ASP A 166 22.90 -7.26 6.34
C ASP A 166 21.91 -8.10 7.16
N ILE A 167 20.89 -8.65 6.48
CA ILE A 167 19.87 -9.55 7.05
C ILE A 167 20.52 -10.74 7.76
N ALA A 168 21.59 -11.31 7.20
CA ALA A 168 22.25 -12.51 7.72
C ALA A 168 23.01 -12.25 9.03
N THR A 169 23.39 -11.00 9.32
CA THR A 169 24.25 -10.65 10.45
C THR A 169 23.51 -9.96 11.60
N TYR A 170 22.30 -9.50 11.36
CA TYR A 170 21.54 -8.79 12.38
C TYR A 170 20.90 -9.76 13.40
N LYS A 171 21.35 -9.68 14.65
CA LYS A 171 20.98 -10.61 15.74
C LYS A 171 20.28 -9.94 16.93
N ASP A 172 20.05 -8.64 16.89
CA ASP A 172 19.57 -7.88 18.05
C ASP A 172 18.04 -7.93 18.25
N VAL A 173 17.38 -8.93 17.65
CA VAL A 173 15.91 -9.09 17.78
C VAL A 173 15.54 -10.55 17.95
N ASP A 174 14.90 -10.88 19.07
CA ASP A 174 14.44 -12.25 19.36
C ASP A 174 13.21 -12.64 18.55
N LYS A 175 12.38 -11.67 18.18
CA LYS A 175 11.13 -11.87 17.45
C LYS A 175 10.85 -10.74 16.49
N VAL A 176 10.54 -11.08 15.26
CA VAL A 176 10.12 -10.15 14.21
C VAL A 176 8.67 -10.45 13.84
N ASP A 177 7.82 -9.43 13.81
CA ASP A 177 6.40 -9.57 13.47
C ASP A 177 6.14 -9.32 11.99
N MET A 178 6.96 -8.47 11.36
CA MET A 178 6.87 -8.17 9.93
C MET A 178 8.25 -7.87 9.35
N VAL A 179 8.49 -8.42 8.18
CA VAL A 179 9.68 -8.12 7.36
C VAL A 179 9.22 -7.42 6.09
N VAL A 180 9.90 -6.34 5.73
CA VAL A 180 9.71 -5.59 4.49
C VAL A 180 11.00 -5.64 3.69
N THR A 181 10.91 -5.99 2.41
CA THR A 181 12.06 -6.08 1.50
C THR A 181 11.66 -5.56 0.12
N LEU A 182 11.65 -4.24 -0.05
CA LEU A 182 11.18 -3.63 -1.30
C LEU A 182 12.29 -3.43 -2.34
N HIS A 183 13.54 -3.43 -1.89
CA HIS A 183 14.70 -3.18 -2.75
C HIS A 183 15.81 -4.24 -2.56
N ALA A 184 15.54 -5.30 -1.82
CA ALA A 184 16.44 -6.42 -1.71
C ALA A 184 16.31 -7.27 -2.99
N CYS A 185 17.31 -7.17 -3.86
CA CYS A 185 17.50 -8.06 -5.00
C CYS A 185 17.74 -9.51 -4.53
N ASP A 186 17.82 -10.45 -5.46
CA ASP A 186 17.85 -11.91 -5.29
C ASP A 186 18.64 -12.45 -4.08
N THR A 187 19.68 -11.76 -3.64
CA THR A 187 20.51 -12.19 -2.51
C THR A 187 19.86 -12.11 -1.14
N ALA A 188 18.87 -11.26 -0.92
CA ALA A 188 18.24 -11.10 0.40
C ALA A 188 17.08 -12.07 0.65
N THR A 189 16.64 -12.80 -0.38
CA THR A 189 15.58 -13.81 -0.28
C THR A 189 16.13 -15.22 -0.11
N ASP A 190 17.45 -15.39 -0.23
CA ASP A 190 18.13 -16.70 -0.20
C ASP A 190 18.72 -17.05 1.19
N TYR A 191 18.50 -16.19 2.21
CA TYR A 191 18.98 -16.37 3.60
C TYR A 191 17.86 -16.63 4.58
#